data_210bd4eea16df133b03416f71a1d6791
#
_entry.id   210bd4eea16df133b03416f71a1d6791
#
_cell.length_a   1.000
_cell.length_b   1.000
_cell.length_c   1.000
_cell.angle_alpha   90.00
_cell.angle_beta   90.00
_cell.angle_gamma   90.00
#
_symmetry.space_group_name_H-M   'P 1'
#
loop_
_entity.id
_entity.type
_entity.pdbx_description
1 polymer ?
#
loop_
_entity_poly.entity_id
_entity_poly.type
_entity_poly.pdbx_seq_one_letter_code
_entity_poly.pdbx_strand_id
1 'polypeptide(L)'
;MYSNTDFEKNRAQKKQMLMVMLLFALPGLILAAAGLITRIELMCSGGLIIACAVLIFLYDLKFKPVMRYGKYLKEIHSGLSRKTAGTLVRIGMDPVYMDGVWLTEIILNVYEDMSEEGERRFLLDSTKPAPQDMLGCDVALTSHGNFVLDIELMGEKHAVQA
;
A
#
# COMPACT_ATOMS: atom_id res chain seq x y z
N MET A 1 -10.96 -10.01 3.15
CA MET A 1 -9.48 -9.91 3.12
C MET A 1 -8.94 -8.69 3.86
N TYR A 2 -9.54 -7.50 3.75
CA TYR A 2 -9.20 -6.31 4.54
C TYR A 2 -10.12 -6.19 5.75
N SER A 3 -9.53 -5.93 6.93
CA SER A 3 -10.28 -5.85 8.19
C SER A 3 -10.07 -4.51 8.90
N ASN A 4 -10.91 -4.22 9.89
CA ASN A 4 -10.77 -3.02 10.72
C ASN A 4 -9.38 -2.94 11.39
N THR A 5 -8.73 -4.10 11.63
CA THR A 5 -7.38 -4.15 12.20
C THR A 5 -6.32 -3.56 11.27
N ASP A 6 -6.50 -3.60 9.94
CA ASP A 6 -5.56 -2.98 8.99
C ASP A 6 -5.62 -1.44 9.07
N PHE A 7 -6.82 -0.88 9.27
CA PHE A 7 -6.99 0.55 9.51
C PHE A 7 -6.37 1.00 10.84
N GLU A 8 -6.57 0.22 11.89
CA GLU A 8 -5.98 0.51 13.21
C GLU A 8 -4.45 0.44 13.17
N LYS A 9 -3.88 -0.58 12.51
CA LYS A 9 -2.43 -0.69 12.30
C LYS A 9 -1.88 0.51 11.54
N ASN A 10 -2.52 0.90 10.44
CA ASN A 10 -2.09 2.07 9.67
C ASN A 10 -2.18 3.36 10.49
N ARG A 11 -3.22 3.52 11.31
CA ARG A 11 -3.36 4.66 12.22
C ARG A 11 -2.27 4.69 13.29
N ALA A 12 -1.96 3.52 13.86
CA ALA A 12 -0.87 3.39 14.84
C ALA A 12 0.49 3.70 14.20
N GLN A 13 0.75 3.19 12.99
CA GLN A 13 1.97 3.50 12.23
C GLN A 13 2.11 4.99 11.93
N LYS A 14 1.04 5.68 11.52
CA LYS A 14 1.06 7.14 11.31
C LYS A 14 1.46 7.88 12.58
N LYS A 15 0.86 7.52 13.73
CA LYS A 15 1.18 8.14 15.02
C LYS A 15 2.63 7.88 15.42
N GLN A 16 3.10 6.64 15.24
CA GLN A 16 4.49 6.26 15.53
C GLN A 16 5.47 7.04 14.66
N MET A 17 5.22 7.14 13.34
CA MET A 17 6.08 7.89 12.43
C MET A 17 6.12 9.37 12.75
N LEU A 18 4.99 9.97 13.11
CA LEU A 18 4.95 11.38 13.55
C LEU A 18 5.83 11.58 14.80
N MET A 19 5.75 10.66 15.76
CA MET A 19 6.56 10.71 16.98
C MET A 19 8.06 10.59 16.68
N VAL A 20 8.43 9.68 15.75
CA VAL A 20 9.80 9.51 15.28
C VAL A 20 10.31 10.79 14.59
N MET A 21 9.52 11.38 13.70
CA MET A 21 9.88 12.64 13.02
C MET A 21 10.15 13.77 14.03
N LEU A 22 9.29 13.89 15.04
CA LEU A 22 9.42 14.91 16.08
C LEU A 22 10.67 14.67 16.92
N LEU A 23 10.96 13.42 17.30
CA LEU A 23 12.14 13.03 18.06
C LEU A 23 13.44 13.38 17.31
N PHE A 24 13.50 13.11 16.00
CA PHE A 24 14.68 13.40 15.19
C PHE A 24 14.84 14.89 14.85
N ALA A 25 13.77 15.67 14.83
CA ALA A 25 13.82 17.13 14.64
C ALA A 25 14.23 17.87 15.93
N LEU A 26 14.04 17.26 17.09
CA LEU A 26 14.28 17.86 18.41
C LEU A 26 15.70 18.41 18.60
N PRO A 27 16.80 17.71 18.22
CA PRO A 27 18.15 18.23 18.35
C PRO A 27 18.38 19.54 17.59
N GLY A 28 17.84 19.64 16.35
CA GLY A 28 17.94 20.86 15.57
C GLY A 28 17.16 22.02 16.18
N LEU A 29 15.97 21.72 16.73
CA LEU A 29 15.16 22.73 17.43
C LEU A 29 15.83 23.21 18.74
N ILE A 30 16.47 22.30 19.50
CA ILE A 30 17.24 22.67 20.71
C ILE A 30 18.41 23.57 20.33
N LEU A 31 19.15 23.22 19.25
CA LEU A 31 20.26 24.03 18.76
C LEU A 31 19.79 25.43 18.35
N ALA A 32 18.66 25.53 17.64
CA ALA A 32 18.07 26.81 17.27
C ALA A 32 17.66 27.65 18.49
N ALA A 33 17.04 27.02 19.48
CA ALA A 33 16.65 27.69 20.73
C ALA A 33 17.88 28.19 21.51
N ALA A 34 18.94 27.38 21.60
CA ALA A 34 20.21 27.79 22.21
C ALA A 34 20.83 28.99 21.48
N GLY A 35 20.79 28.99 20.12
CA GLY A 35 21.23 30.11 19.29
C GLY A 35 20.48 31.41 19.57
N LEU A 36 19.17 31.34 19.81
CA LEU A 36 18.36 32.49 20.19
C LEU A 36 18.74 33.05 21.56
N ILE A 37 18.98 32.20 22.55
CA ILE A 37 19.37 32.61 23.91
C ILE A 37 20.76 33.23 23.91
N THR A 38 21.72 32.62 23.19
CA THR A 38 23.13 33.09 23.10
C THR A 38 23.30 34.23 22.09
N ARG A 39 22.26 34.61 21.36
CA ARG A 39 22.27 35.62 20.28
C ARG A 39 23.29 35.30 19.16
N ILE A 40 23.56 34.00 18.93
CA ILE A 40 24.43 33.54 17.85
C ILE A 40 23.54 33.17 16.65
N GLU A 41 23.46 34.06 15.65
CA GLU A 41 22.59 33.90 14.47
C GLU A 41 22.91 32.61 13.68
N LEU A 42 24.19 32.21 13.59
CA LEU A 42 24.60 31.00 12.88
C LEU A 42 24.08 29.73 13.54
N MET A 43 24.00 29.68 14.89
CA MET A 43 23.46 28.53 15.61
C MET A 43 21.94 28.46 15.43
N CYS A 44 21.25 29.59 15.45
CA CYS A 44 19.80 29.64 15.25
C CYS A 44 19.43 29.18 13.83
N SER A 45 20.02 29.78 12.80
CA SER A 45 19.76 29.43 11.41
C SER A 45 20.17 28.01 11.05
N GLY A 46 21.36 27.57 11.50
CA GLY A 46 21.85 26.21 11.29
C GLY A 46 20.96 25.16 11.95
N GLY A 47 20.51 25.40 13.18
CA GLY A 47 19.60 24.51 13.89
C GLY A 47 18.24 24.35 13.16
N LEU A 48 17.68 25.46 12.68
CA LEU A 48 16.43 25.41 11.89
C LEU A 48 16.61 24.68 10.56
N ILE A 49 17.70 24.92 9.84
CA ILE A 49 17.96 24.24 8.57
C ILE A 49 18.07 22.71 8.80
N ILE A 50 18.81 22.29 9.83
CA ILE A 50 18.94 20.86 10.16
C ILE A 50 17.58 20.26 10.52
N ALA A 51 16.79 20.92 11.38
CA ALA A 51 15.45 20.43 11.75
C ALA A 51 14.54 20.28 10.53
N CYS A 52 14.51 21.29 9.66
CA CYS A 52 13.69 21.24 8.43
C CYS A 52 14.16 20.16 7.45
N ALA A 53 15.47 20.01 7.24
CA ALA A 53 16.02 18.99 6.36
C ALA A 53 15.65 17.58 6.85
N VAL A 54 15.76 17.31 8.14
CA VAL A 54 15.39 16.04 8.76
C VAL A 54 13.88 15.77 8.61
N LEU A 55 13.04 16.78 8.85
CA LEU A 55 11.59 16.64 8.72
C LEU A 55 11.18 16.33 7.27
N ILE A 56 11.74 17.05 6.28
CA ILE A 56 11.44 16.81 4.86
C ILE A 56 11.88 15.40 4.45
N PHE A 57 13.10 15.00 4.83
CA PHE A 57 13.64 13.69 4.50
C PHE A 57 12.79 12.55 5.08
N LEU A 58 12.46 12.60 6.38
CA LEU A 58 11.64 11.59 7.03
C LEU A 58 10.20 11.58 6.52
N TYR A 59 9.67 12.76 6.18
CA TYR A 59 8.34 12.86 5.58
C TYR A 59 8.26 12.10 4.25
N ASP A 60 9.17 12.39 3.33
CA ASP A 60 9.13 11.75 2.01
C ASP A 60 9.45 10.24 2.07
N LEU A 61 10.42 9.85 2.90
CA LEU A 61 10.90 8.47 2.93
C LEU A 61 9.99 7.53 3.72
N LYS A 62 9.43 8.00 4.84
CA LYS A 62 8.70 7.14 5.80
C LYS A 62 7.23 7.49 5.95
N PHE A 63 6.89 8.76 6.06
CA PHE A 63 5.54 9.19 6.37
C PHE A 63 4.61 9.13 5.15
N LYS A 64 5.09 9.58 4.00
CA LYS A 64 4.32 9.62 2.75
C LYS A 64 3.82 8.24 2.26
N PRO A 65 4.63 7.14 2.30
CA PRO A 65 4.12 5.81 1.97
C PRO A 65 3.00 5.35 2.90
N VAL A 66 3.13 5.58 4.21
CA VAL A 66 2.09 5.21 5.20
C VAL A 66 0.79 6.00 4.97
N MET A 67 0.91 7.28 4.59
CA MET A 67 -0.24 8.12 4.23
C MET A 67 -0.94 7.60 2.95
N ARG A 68 -0.17 7.26 1.91
CA ARG A 68 -0.69 6.73 0.65
C ARG A 68 -1.39 5.40 0.86
N TYR A 69 -0.78 4.49 1.63
CA TYR A 69 -1.41 3.23 1.99
C TYR A 69 -2.73 3.43 2.76
N GLY A 70 -2.77 4.39 3.68
CA GLY A 70 -4.02 4.74 4.37
C GLY A 70 -5.10 5.33 3.46
N LYS A 71 -4.72 6.06 2.40
CA LYS A 71 -5.63 6.54 1.38
C LYS A 71 -6.18 5.38 0.55
N TYR A 72 -5.30 4.48 0.11
CA TYR A 72 -5.67 3.25 -0.60
C TYR A 72 -6.68 2.40 0.19
N LEU A 73 -6.41 2.12 1.47
CA LEU A 73 -7.35 1.39 2.33
C LEU A 73 -8.72 2.08 2.41
N LYS A 74 -8.74 3.40 2.51
CA LYS A 74 -9.99 4.17 2.58
C LYS A 74 -10.77 4.12 1.27
N GLU A 75 -10.10 4.24 0.13
CA GLU A 75 -10.71 4.15 -1.20
C GLU A 75 -11.33 2.78 -1.43
N ILE A 76 -10.62 1.72 -1.10
CA ILE A 76 -11.13 0.34 -1.18
C ILE A 76 -12.39 0.15 -0.33
N HIS A 77 -12.41 0.70 0.88
CA HIS A 77 -13.52 0.48 1.82
C HIS A 77 -14.76 1.34 1.49
N SER A 78 -14.58 2.51 0.90
CA SER A 78 -15.66 3.45 0.59
C SER A 78 -16.23 3.29 -0.81
N GLY A 79 -15.58 2.50 -1.68
CA GLY A 79 -15.95 2.36 -3.08
C GLY A 79 -17.01 1.31 -3.34
N LEU A 80 -17.64 1.42 -4.53
CA LEU A 80 -18.55 0.39 -5.04
C LEU A 80 -17.75 -0.87 -5.38
N SER A 81 -18.05 -1.98 -4.71
CA SER A 81 -17.45 -3.27 -5.01
C SER A 81 -18.21 -3.98 -6.14
N ARG A 82 -17.46 -4.60 -7.04
CA ARG A 82 -17.99 -5.45 -8.11
C ARG A 82 -17.48 -6.87 -7.92
N LYS A 83 -18.38 -7.85 -8.03
CA LYS A 83 -17.99 -9.27 -8.11
C LYS A 83 -17.77 -9.66 -9.56
N THR A 84 -16.64 -10.28 -9.86
CA THR A 84 -16.30 -10.82 -11.17
C THR A 84 -15.91 -12.28 -10.97
N ALA A 85 -16.60 -13.19 -11.67
CA ALA A 85 -16.27 -14.60 -11.67
C ALA A 85 -15.39 -14.93 -12.88
N GLY A 86 -14.48 -15.87 -12.72
CA GLY A 86 -13.61 -16.33 -13.78
C GLY A 86 -12.52 -17.26 -13.27
N THR A 87 -11.71 -17.81 -14.19
CA THR A 87 -10.61 -18.70 -13.84
C THR A 87 -9.34 -17.91 -13.56
N LEU A 88 -8.66 -18.21 -12.46
CA LEU A 88 -7.40 -17.58 -12.09
C LEU A 88 -6.25 -18.16 -12.96
N VAL A 89 -5.80 -17.38 -13.95
CA VAL A 89 -4.82 -17.82 -14.95
C VAL A 89 -3.39 -17.63 -14.45
N ARG A 90 -3.09 -16.46 -13.90
CA ARG A 90 -1.72 -16.12 -13.51
C ARG A 90 -1.67 -15.18 -12.33
N ILE A 91 -0.65 -15.36 -11.50
CA ILE A 91 -0.27 -14.45 -10.42
C ILE A 91 1.12 -13.93 -10.75
N GLY A 92 1.30 -12.62 -10.81
CA GLY A 92 2.60 -11.98 -11.04
C GLY A 92 3.57 -12.28 -9.90
N MET A 93 4.79 -12.65 -10.26
CA MET A 93 5.85 -12.93 -9.27
C MET A 93 6.46 -11.63 -8.73
N ASP A 94 6.55 -10.60 -9.58
CA ASP A 94 7.16 -9.33 -9.24
C ASP A 94 6.09 -8.32 -8.82
N PRO A 95 6.17 -7.77 -7.61
CA PRO A 95 5.23 -6.75 -7.17
C PRO A 95 5.50 -5.43 -7.92
N VAL A 96 4.42 -4.80 -8.38
CA VAL A 96 4.44 -3.49 -9.05
C VAL A 96 4.20 -2.39 -8.02
N TYR A 97 5.02 -1.34 -8.04
CA TYR A 97 4.85 -0.18 -7.19
C TYR A 97 3.92 0.84 -7.84
N MET A 98 2.71 1.02 -7.31
CA MET A 98 1.74 1.98 -7.81
C MET A 98 1.16 2.80 -6.65
N ASP A 99 1.11 4.12 -6.81
CA ASP A 99 0.55 5.08 -5.83
C ASP A 99 1.07 4.95 -4.39
N GLY A 100 2.30 4.45 -4.23
CA GLY A 100 2.93 4.29 -2.92
C GLY A 100 2.62 2.96 -2.23
N VAL A 101 2.00 2.03 -2.95
CA VAL A 101 1.67 0.67 -2.49
C VAL A 101 2.33 -0.34 -3.42
N TRP A 102 2.86 -1.43 -2.84
CA TRP A 102 3.33 -2.58 -3.59
C TRP A 102 2.15 -3.52 -3.87
N LEU A 103 1.91 -3.81 -5.13
CA LEU A 103 0.76 -4.57 -5.60
C LEU A 103 1.23 -5.77 -6.41
N THR A 104 0.62 -6.93 -6.17
CA THR A 104 0.82 -8.14 -6.97
C THR A 104 -0.25 -8.21 -8.05
N GLU A 105 0.17 -8.45 -9.28
CA GLU A 105 -0.73 -8.58 -10.42
C GLU A 105 -1.43 -9.94 -10.38
N ILE A 106 -2.74 -9.95 -10.61
CA ILE A 106 -3.56 -11.16 -10.76
C ILE A 106 -4.29 -11.07 -12.09
N ILE A 107 -4.17 -12.12 -12.90
CA ILE A 107 -4.89 -12.24 -14.18
C ILE A 107 -5.99 -13.26 -14.03
N LEU A 108 -7.22 -12.79 -14.27
CA LEU A 108 -8.43 -13.58 -14.26
C LEU A 108 -8.98 -13.67 -15.68
N ASN A 109 -9.27 -14.87 -16.17
CA ASN A 109 -9.99 -15.06 -17.43
C ASN A 109 -11.50 -15.17 -17.13
N VAL A 110 -12.27 -14.32 -17.76
CA VAL A 110 -13.73 -14.19 -17.55
C VAL A 110 -14.52 -14.99 -18.58
N TYR A 111 -13.86 -15.49 -19.65
CA TYR A 111 -14.49 -16.24 -20.70
C TYR A 111 -14.24 -17.75 -20.53
N GLU A 112 -15.25 -18.56 -20.86
CA GLU A 112 -15.16 -20.02 -20.79
C GLU A 112 -14.16 -20.61 -21.78
N ASP A 113 -13.92 -19.91 -22.91
CA ASP A 113 -12.99 -20.35 -23.97
C ASP A 113 -11.52 -20.09 -23.66
N MET A 114 -11.21 -19.53 -22.49
CA MET A 114 -9.84 -19.20 -22.05
C MET A 114 -9.06 -18.35 -23.07
N SER A 115 -9.77 -17.55 -23.88
CA SER A 115 -9.13 -16.64 -24.84
C SER A 115 -8.42 -15.47 -24.12
N GLU A 116 -7.34 -14.96 -24.71
CA GLU A 116 -6.61 -13.80 -24.19
C GLU A 116 -7.50 -12.54 -24.12
N GLU A 117 -8.53 -12.43 -24.94
CA GLU A 117 -9.50 -11.35 -24.93
C GLU A 117 -10.35 -11.32 -23.64
N GLY A 118 -10.49 -12.47 -22.96
CA GLY A 118 -11.17 -12.63 -21.67
C GLY A 118 -10.31 -12.26 -20.48
N GLU A 119 -9.01 -12.07 -20.67
CA GLU A 119 -8.08 -11.77 -19.57
C GLU A 119 -8.29 -10.37 -18.99
N ARG A 120 -8.50 -10.34 -17.69
CA ARG A 120 -8.61 -9.10 -16.92
C ARG A 120 -7.56 -9.03 -15.83
N ARG A 121 -6.88 -7.88 -15.80
CA ARG A 121 -5.83 -7.59 -14.83
C ARG A 121 -6.42 -6.99 -13.58
N PHE A 122 -6.08 -7.58 -12.43
CA PHE A 122 -6.39 -7.07 -11.10
C PHE A 122 -5.12 -6.91 -10.28
N LEU A 123 -5.18 -6.08 -9.24
CA LEU A 123 -4.05 -5.71 -8.39
C LEU A 123 -4.38 -6.06 -6.95
N LEU A 124 -3.59 -6.95 -6.36
CA LEU A 124 -3.68 -7.35 -4.96
C LEU A 124 -2.57 -6.70 -4.16
N ASP A 125 -2.88 -6.25 -2.95
CA ASP A 125 -1.87 -5.76 -2.00
C ASP A 125 -0.83 -6.86 -1.72
N SER A 126 0.45 -6.58 -2.01
CA SER A 126 1.55 -7.55 -1.83
C SER A 126 1.79 -7.93 -0.37
N THR A 127 1.23 -7.20 0.59
CA THR A 127 1.26 -7.57 2.02
C THR A 127 0.29 -8.68 2.37
N LYS A 128 -0.64 -8.99 1.46
CA LYS A 128 -1.60 -10.09 1.62
C LYS A 128 -1.07 -11.35 0.93
N PRO A 129 -1.37 -12.55 1.48
CA PRO A 129 -0.95 -13.78 0.85
C PRO A 129 -1.57 -13.91 -0.55
N ALA A 130 -0.74 -14.15 -1.55
CA ALA A 130 -1.21 -14.44 -2.89
C ALA A 130 -1.87 -15.83 -2.91
N PRO A 131 -3.05 -16.01 -3.53
CA PRO A 131 -3.80 -17.26 -3.53
C PRO A 131 -3.21 -18.26 -4.55
N GLN A 132 -1.97 -18.68 -4.34
CA GLN A 132 -1.28 -19.62 -5.24
C GLN A 132 -1.99 -20.95 -5.34
N ASP A 133 -2.66 -21.37 -4.27
CA ASP A 133 -3.41 -22.64 -4.23
C ASP A 133 -4.67 -22.61 -5.12
N MET A 134 -5.13 -21.42 -5.50
CA MET A 134 -6.31 -21.21 -6.36
C MET A 134 -5.94 -21.06 -7.84
N LEU A 135 -4.68 -21.22 -8.22
CA LEU A 135 -4.23 -21.09 -9.59
C LEU A 135 -4.84 -22.20 -10.46
N GLY A 136 -5.52 -21.82 -11.55
CA GLY A 136 -6.30 -22.72 -12.39
C GLY A 136 -7.70 -23.06 -11.86
N CYS A 137 -8.13 -22.47 -10.74
CA CYS A 137 -9.48 -22.67 -10.21
C CYS A 137 -10.41 -21.53 -10.63
N ASP A 138 -11.71 -21.83 -10.61
CA ASP A 138 -12.74 -20.81 -10.75
C ASP A 138 -12.92 -20.06 -9.44
N VAL A 139 -12.78 -18.76 -9.52
CA VAL A 139 -12.84 -17.86 -8.37
C VAL A 139 -13.83 -16.73 -8.59
N ALA A 140 -14.48 -16.29 -7.53
CA ALA A 140 -15.20 -15.03 -7.51
C ALA A 140 -14.32 -13.97 -6.86
N LEU A 141 -13.95 -12.98 -7.64
CA LEU A 141 -13.11 -11.88 -7.23
C LEU A 141 -13.99 -10.67 -6.94
N THR A 142 -13.94 -10.18 -5.71
CA THR A 142 -14.57 -8.91 -5.33
C THR A 142 -13.55 -7.81 -5.50
N SER A 143 -13.82 -6.82 -6.34
CA SER A 143 -12.90 -5.73 -6.64
C SER A 143 -13.55 -4.36 -6.54
N HIS A 144 -12.73 -3.34 -6.23
CA HIS A 144 -13.05 -1.94 -6.44
C HIS A 144 -12.16 -1.40 -7.57
N GLY A 145 -12.75 -1.11 -8.73
CA GLY A 145 -11.97 -0.90 -9.95
C GLY A 145 -11.12 -2.13 -10.26
N ASN A 146 -9.81 -1.96 -10.33
CA ASN A 146 -8.86 -3.04 -10.54
C ASN A 146 -8.25 -3.59 -9.24
N PHE A 147 -8.61 -3.04 -8.06
CA PHE A 147 -8.05 -3.47 -6.80
C PHE A 147 -8.87 -4.59 -6.18
N VAL A 148 -8.20 -5.67 -5.81
CA VAL A 148 -8.82 -6.85 -5.20
C VAL A 148 -9.15 -6.59 -3.74
N LEU A 149 -10.41 -6.83 -3.37
CA LEU A 149 -10.91 -6.78 -2.00
C LEU A 149 -10.92 -8.14 -1.35
N ASP A 150 -11.44 -9.13 -2.10
CA ASP A 150 -11.60 -10.48 -1.62
C ASP A 150 -11.61 -11.48 -2.77
N ILE A 151 -11.19 -12.72 -2.50
CA ILE A 151 -11.17 -13.83 -3.46
C ILE A 151 -11.83 -15.03 -2.80
N GLU A 152 -12.89 -15.51 -3.42
CA GLU A 152 -13.64 -16.69 -2.99
C GLU A 152 -13.50 -17.81 -4.02
N LEU A 153 -13.19 -19.03 -3.60
CA LEU A 153 -13.16 -20.21 -4.47
C LEU A 153 -14.59 -20.59 -4.85
N MET A 154 -14.87 -20.76 -6.15
CA MET A 154 -16.20 -21.12 -6.63
C MET A 154 -16.28 -22.59 -7.12
N GLY A 155 -15.18 -23.18 -7.58
CA GLY A 155 -15.20 -24.50 -8.21
C GLY A 155 -13.84 -25.23 -8.20
N GLU A 156 -13.83 -26.43 -8.81
CA GLU A 156 -12.65 -27.28 -8.92
C GLU A 156 -11.63 -26.74 -9.94
N LYS A 157 -10.36 -27.21 -9.79
CA LYS A 157 -9.25 -26.86 -10.68
C LYS A 157 -9.54 -27.28 -12.11
N HIS A 158 -9.61 -26.33 -13.03
CA HIS A 158 -9.43 -26.63 -14.44
C HIS A 158 -7.93 -26.83 -14.72
N ALA A 159 -7.61 -27.92 -15.43
CA ALA A 159 -6.24 -28.17 -15.84
C ALA A 159 -5.82 -27.06 -16.82
N VAL A 160 -4.98 -26.14 -16.35
CA VAL A 160 -4.34 -25.15 -17.21
C VAL A 160 -3.41 -25.95 -18.14
N GLN A 161 -3.75 -26.03 -19.42
CA GLN A 161 -2.85 -26.57 -20.42
C GLN A 161 -1.66 -25.64 -20.54
N ALA A 162 -0.48 -26.17 -20.21
CA ALA A 162 0.82 -25.51 -20.34
C ALA A 162 1.26 -25.41 -21.80
#